data_cebe5c768f8ac46ac4b36ccfc833a118
#
_entry.id   cebe5c768f8ac46ac4b36ccfc833a118
#
_cell.length_a   1.000
_cell.length_b   1.000
_cell.length_c   1.000
_cell.angle_alpha   90.00
_cell.angle_beta   90.00
_cell.angle_gamma   90.00
#
_symmetry.space_group_name_H-M   'P 1'
#
loop_
_entity.id
_entity.type
_entity.pdbx_description
1 polymer ?
#
loop_
_entity_poly.entity_id
_entity_poly.type
_entity_poly.pdbx_seq_one_letter_code
_entity_poly.pdbx_strand_id
1 'polypeptide(L)'
;MIRFEKLPGFGVEADGVDLAQPLSDADFAELERAFYEHHVLALRGQDIGAAEFLAFARRIGPPQPHVIDQFHHPDDPNILILSNVKKNGRPTGLQDAGSYFHTDYSYLQVPARATTL
;
A
#
# COMPACT_ATOMS: atom_id res chain seq x y z
N MET A 1 4.98 20.93 -5.10
CA MET A 1 3.68 20.95 -5.83
C MET A 1 3.45 19.56 -6.44
N ILE A 2 2.37 18.92 -6.09
CA ILE A 2 2.00 17.60 -6.60
C ILE A 2 1.32 17.77 -7.97
N ARG A 3 1.73 16.97 -8.94
CA ARG A 3 1.10 16.91 -10.26
C ARG A 3 0.35 15.60 -10.39
N PHE A 4 -0.87 15.65 -10.90
CA PHE A 4 -1.71 14.48 -11.09
C PHE A 4 -1.92 14.21 -12.56
N GLU A 5 -1.69 12.95 -12.97
CA GLU A 5 -1.91 12.47 -14.33
C GLU A 5 -2.82 11.24 -14.31
N LYS A 6 -3.89 11.27 -15.10
CA LYS A 6 -4.81 10.13 -15.20
C LYS A 6 -4.14 8.93 -15.86
N LEU A 7 -4.28 7.78 -15.24
CA LEU A 7 -3.84 6.52 -15.82
C LEU A 7 -4.80 6.04 -16.91
N PRO A 8 -4.32 5.27 -17.92
CA PRO A 8 -5.21 4.64 -18.88
C PRO A 8 -6.27 3.76 -18.22
N GLY A 9 -7.53 3.97 -18.54
CA GLY A 9 -8.65 3.26 -17.94
C GLY A 9 -9.17 3.96 -16.69
N PHE A 10 -8.54 3.76 -15.55
CA PHE A 10 -8.90 4.43 -14.30
C PHE A 10 -7.68 4.56 -13.37
N GLY A 11 -7.80 5.40 -12.36
CA GLY A 11 -6.71 5.70 -11.44
C GLY A 11 -5.95 6.96 -11.82
N VAL A 12 -5.07 7.38 -10.95
CA VAL A 12 -4.26 8.58 -11.10
C VAL A 12 -2.84 8.33 -10.60
N GLU A 13 -1.87 8.89 -11.28
CA GLU A 13 -0.48 8.96 -10.81
C GLU A 13 -0.22 10.33 -10.22
N ALA A 14 0.44 10.37 -9.07
CA ALA A 14 0.90 11.61 -8.45
C ALA A 14 2.42 11.69 -8.52
N ASP A 15 2.93 12.75 -9.11
CA ASP A 15 4.34 13.05 -9.26
C ASP A 15 4.73 14.24 -8.36
N GLY A 16 5.99 14.30 -7.96
CA GLY A 16 6.51 15.34 -7.07
C GLY A 16 6.33 15.03 -5.57
N VAL A 17 6.08 13.77 -5.23
CA VAL A 17 6.00 13.26 -3.85
C VAL A 17 7.18 12.36 -3.57
N ASP A 18 7.85 12.59 -2.45
CA ASP A 18 8.91 11.73 -1.91
C ASP A 18 8.49 11.25 -0.52
N LEU A 19 8.11 9.98 -0.42
CA LEU A 19 7.67 9.38 0.85
C LEU A 19 8.83 9.07 1.80
N ALA A 20 10.08 9.21 1.38
CA ALA A 20 11.24 9.16 2.28
C ALA A 20 11.33 10.42 3.15
N GLN A 21 10.59 11.48 2.80
CA GLN A 21 10.52 12.73 3.56
C GLN A 21 9.17 12.86 4.28
N PRO A 22 9.11 13.65 5.36
CA PRO A 22 7.85 13.96 6.01
C PRO A 22 6.88 14.62 5.05
N LEU A 23 5.71 14.02 4.88
CA LEU A 23 4.64 14.53 4.04
C LEU A 23 3.80 15.56 4.82
N SER A 24 3.62 16.75 4.27
CA SER A 24 2.77 17.78 4.89
C SER A 24 1.29 17.35 4.94
N ASP A 25 0.53 17.92 5.85
CA ASP A 25 -0.92 17.65 5.93
C ASP A 25 -1.65 18.13 4.67
N ALA A 26 -1.20 19.22 4.07
CA ALA A 26 -1.76 19.75 2.83
C ALA A 26 -1.52 18.79 1.66
N ASP A 27 -0.28 18.30 1.49
CA ASP A 27 0.05 17.34 0.44
C ASP A 27 -0.70 16.02 0.63
N PHE A 28 -0.77 15.55 1.88
CA PHE A 28 -1.53 14.34 2.16
C PHE A 28 -3.02 14.50 1.82
N ALA A 29 -3.63 15.62 2.15
CA ALA A 29 -5.03 15.89 1.83
C ALA A 29 -5.29 15.93 0.32
N GLU A 30 -4.33 16.42 -0.49
CA GLU A 30 -4.42 16.35 -1.95
C GLU A 30 -4.36 14.91 -2.47
N LEU A 31 -3.43 14.09 -1.94
CA LEU A 31 -3.31 12.67 -2.30
C LEU A 31 -4.56 11.87 -1.89
N GLU A 32 -5.06 12.11 -0.68
CA GLU A 32 -6.26 11.44 -0.18
C GLU A 32 -7.49 11.77 -1.04
N ARG A 33 -7.67 13.04 -1.39
CA ARG A 33 -8.75 13.46 -2.28
C ARG A 33 -8.64 12.78 -3.65
N ALA A 34 -7.44 12.76 -4.25
CA ALA A 34 -7.21 12.10 -5.52
C ALA A 34 -7.48 10.59 -5.45
N PHE A 35 -7.09 9.94 -4.35
CA PHE A 35 -7.39 8.53 -4.11
C PHE A 35 -8.90 8.26 -4.08
N TYR A 36 -9.68 9.05 -3.35
CA TYR A 36 -11.14 8.87 -3.29
C TYR A 36 -11.84 9.20 -4.60
N GLU A 37 -11.32 10.15 -5.37
CA GLU A 37 -11.88 10.51 -6.67
C GLU A 37 -11.59 9.45 -7.74
N HIS A 38 -10.38 8.88 -7.73
CA HIS A 38 -9.90 7.99 -8.80
C HIS A 38 -9.76 6.52 -8.38
N HIS A 39 -9.91 6.19 -7.10
CA HIS A 39 -9.89 4.83 -6.51
C HIS A 39 -8.54 4.10 -6.55
N VAL A 40 -7.65 4.46 -7.45
CA VAL A 40 -6.26 3.99 -7.51
C VAL A 40 -5.34 5.21 -7.57
N LEU A 41 -4.38 5.25 -6.66
CA LEU A 41 -3.34 6.27 -6.60
C LEU A 41 -1.98 5.60 -6.75
N ALA A 42 -1.23 5.98 -7.77
CA ALA A 42 0.13 5.50 -8.01
C ALA A 42 1.16 6.56 -7.61
N LEU A 43 2.10 6.18 -6.77
CA LEU A 43 3.26 6.99 -6.36
C LEU A 43 4.52 6.23 -6.81
N ARG A 44 4.99 6.52 -8.03
CA ARG A 44 6.10 5.77 -8.62
C ARG A 44 7.46 6.28 -8.13
N GLY A 45 8.48 5.41 -8.30
CA GLY A 45 9.88 5.78 -8.06
C GLY A 45 10.22 6.06 -6.59
N GLN A 46 9.44 5.53 -5.66
CA GLN A 46 9.70 5.70 -4.23
C GLN A 46 10.82 4.77 -3.77
N ASP A 47 11.85 5.33 -3.13
CA ASP A 47 12.92 4.58 -2.49
C ASP A 47 12.73 4.65 -0.97
N ILE A 48 11.89 3.76 -0.44
CA ILE A 48 11.45 3.75 0.95
C ILE A 48 11.60 2.36 1.59
N GLY A 49 11.83 2.35 2.89
CA GLY A 49 11.82 1.14 3.70
C GLY A 49 10.46 0.88 4.36
N ALA A 50 10.43 -0.12 5.23
CA ALA A 50 9.23 -0.51 5.96
C ALA A 50 8.66 0.62 6.84
N ALA A 51 9.54 1.40 7.46
CA ALA A 51 9.12 2.48 8.36
C ALA A 51 8.38 3.61 7.62
N GLU A 52 8.91 4.07 6.49
CA GLU A 52 8.30 5.11 5.66
C GLU A 52 7.02 4.61 5.00
N PHE A 53 7.02 3.37 4.53
CA PHE A 53 5.83 2.71 3.97
C PHE A 53 4.68 2.69 4.99
N LEU A 54 4.94 2.27 6.22
CA LEU A 54 3.96 2.26 7.29
C LEU A 54 3.55 3.67 7.75
N ALA A 55 4.49 4.61 7.78
CA ALA A 55 4.18 6.00 8.11
C ALA A 55 3.14 6.59 7.14
N PHE A 56 3.29 6.32 5.85
CA PHE A 56 2.30 6.72 4.85
C PHE A 56 0.96 5.97 5.03
N ALA A 57 1.00 4.65 5.19
CA ALA A 57 -0.22 3.85 5.37
C ALA A 57 -1.03 4.29 6.59
N ARG A 58 -0.37 4.64 7.70
CA ARG A 58 -1.03 5.14 8.91
C ARG A 58 -1.74 6.48 8.74
N ARG A 59 -1.34 7.27 7.77
CA ARG A 59 -2.05 8.51 7.42
C ARG A 59 -3.44 8.21 6.84
N ILE A 60 -3.57 7.10 6.10
CA ILE A 60 -4.86 6.66 5.55
C ILE A 60 -5.75 6.06 6.65
N GLY A 61 -5.18 5.31 7.57
CA GLY A 61 -5.88 4.70 8.68
C GLY A 61 -5.00 3.74 9.48
N PRO A 62 -5.51 3.17 10.61
CA PRO A 62 -4.77 2.20 11.39
C PRO A 62 -4.47 0.96 10.54
N PRO A 63 -3.19 0.54 10.42
CA PRO A 63 -2.84 -0.69 9.73
C PRO A 63 -3.47 -1.91 10.41
N GLN A 64 -3.83 -2.89 9.60
CA GLN A 64 -4.37 -4.16 10.08
C GLN A 64 -3.41 -5.29 9.72
N PRO A 65 -2.91 -6.06 10.71
CA PRO A 65 -2.10 -7.24 10.43
C PRO A 65 -2.89 -8.25 9.61
N HIS A 66 -2.24 -8.86 8.61
CA HIS A 66 -2.87 -9.90 7.82
C HIS A 66 -3.14 -11.14 8.68
N VAL A 67 -4.24 -11.84 8.42
CA VAL A 67 -4.63 -13.06 9.14
C VAL A 67 -3.64 -14.21 8.97
N ILE A 68 -2.88 -14.23 7.86
CA ILE A 68 -1.78 -15.15 7.63
C ILE A 68 -0.51 -14.53 8.19
N ASP A 69 -0.06 -14.98 9.34
CA ASP A 69 1.08 -14.41 10.08
C ASP A 69 2.44 -14.93 9.61
N GLN A 70 2.47 -16.05 8.89
CA GLN A 70 3.68 -16.72 8.43
C GLN A 70 4.60 -15.80 7.59
N PHE A 71 4.04 -14.85 6.86
CA PHE A 71 4.77 -13.95 5.96
C PHE A 71 4.71 -12.49 6.40
N HIS A 72 4.45 -12.22 7.67
CA HIS A 72 4.62 -10.88 8.21
C HIS A 72 6.07 -10.43 8.09
N HIS A 73 6.26 -9.15 7.76
CA HIS A 73 7.59 -8.57 7.69
C HIS A 73 8.30 -8.69 9.04
N PRO A 74 9.60 -9.05 9.09
CA PRO A 74 10.33 -9.24 10.36
C PRO A 74 10.37 -7.99 11.24
N ASP A 75 10.31 -6.80 10.64
CA ASP A 75 10.36 -5.54 11.37
C ASP A 75 8.98 -5.05 11.82
N ASP A 76 7.90 -5.43 11.13
CA ASP A 76 6.56 -5.02 11.51
C ASP A 76 5.48 -5.98 10.98
N PRO A 77 4.63 -6.55 11.88
CA PRO A 77 3.58 -7.49 11.50
C PRO A 77 2.44 -6.87 10.70
N ASN A 78 2.37 -5.54 10.60
CA ASN A 78 1.39 -4.86 9.76
C ASN A 78 1.74 -4.89 8.26
N ILE A 79 2.92 -5.40 7.90
CA ILE A 79 3.34 -5.59 6.52
C ILE A 79 3.33 -7.08 6.19
N LEU A 80 2.59 -7.45 5.16
CA LEU A 80 2.62 -8.79 4.57
C LEU A 80 3.58 -8.79 3.39
N ILE A 81 4.50 -9.76 3.36
CA ILE A 81 5.41 -9.94 2.23
C ILE A 81 4.71 -10.75 1.13
N LEU A 82 4.60 -10.15 -0.06
CA LEU A 82 4.15 -10.83 -1.28
C LEU A 82 5.38 -11.15 -2.14
N SER A 83 5.67 -12.43 -2.35
CA SER A 83 6.85 -12.84 -3.11
C SER A 83 6.76 -14.29 -3.56
N ASN A 84 7.23 -14.56 -4.78
CA ASN A 84 7.47 -15.92 -5.29
C ASN A 84 8.95 -16.33 -5.18
N VAL A 85 9.80 -15.49 -4.58
CA VAL A 85 11.22 -15.78 -4.38
C VAL A 85 11.40 -16.78 -3.25
N LYS A 86 12.27 -17.76 -3.46
CA LYS A 86 12.67 -18.73 -2.45
C LYS A 86 14.13 -18.52 -2.03
N LYS A 87 14.39 -18.66 -0.73
CA LYS A 87 15.75 -18.71 -0.17
C LYS A 87 15.95 -20.09 0.45
N ASN A 88 17.02 -20.80 0.05
CA ASN A 88 17.31 -22.15 0.52
C ASN A 88 16.10 -23.11 0.36
N GLY A 89 15.36 -23.00 -0.76
CA GLY A 89 14.18 -23.81 -1.05
C GLY A 89 12.90 -23.43 -0.26
N ARG A 90 12.96 -22.40 0.60
CA ARG A 90 11.82 -21.96 1.42
C ARG A 90 11.20 -20.67 0.86
N PRO A 91 9.86 -20.57 0.84
CA PRO A 91 9.18 -19.34 0.45
C PRO A 91 9.60 -18.15 1.34
N THR A 92 9.79 -16.98 0.74
CA THR A 92 10.09 -15.73 1.46
C THR A 92 8.88 -14.85 1.66
N GLY A 93 7.76 -15.15 0.99
CA GLY A 93 6.52 -14.41 1.05
C GLY A 93 5.33 -15.22 0.57
N LEU A 94 4.14 -14.63 0.65
CA LEU A 94 2.91 -15.21 0.13
C LEU A 94 2.95 -15.16 -1.40
N GLN A 95 2.87 -16.33 -2.04
CA GLN A 95 3.13 -16.47 -3.47
C GLN A 95 1.90 -16.10 -4.33
N ASP A 96 0.74 -16.65 -4.00
CA ASP A 96 -0.47 -16.56 -4.84
C ASP A 96 -1.56 -15.70 -4.21
N ALA A 97 -1.16 -14.51 -3.69
CA ALA A 97 -2.13 -13.57 -3.15
C ALA A 97 -3.01 -12.99 -4.25
N GLY A 98 -4.33 -13.10 -4.07
CA GLY A 98 -5.29 -12.44 -4.95
C GLY A 98 -5.32 -12.96 -6.39
N SER A 99 -5.25 -14.28 -6.58
CA SER A 99 -5.26 -14.92 -7.89
C SER A 99 -6.58 -14.80 -8.66
N TYR A 100 -7.61 -14.24 -8.07
CA TYR A 100 -8.93 -13.97 -8.66
C TYR A 100 -9.43 -12.59 -8.24
N PHE A 101 -10.43 -12.04 -8.94
CA PHE A 101 -11.05 -10.77 -8.55
C PHE A 101 -11.67 -10.88 -7.16
N HIS A 102 -11.31 -9.97 -6.27
CA HIS A 102 -11.74 -9.97 -4.87
C HIS A 102 -11.73 -8.56 -4.29
N THR A 103 -12.30 -8.44 -3.12
CA THR A 103 -12.18 -7.27 -2.25
C THR A 103 -11.46 -7.68 -0.97
N ASP A 104 -10.45 -6.91 -0.57
CA ASP A 104 -9.68 -7.20 0.64
C ASP A 104 -10.56 -7.07 1.89
N TYR A 105 -10.48 -8.07 2.77
CA TYR A 105 -11.18 -8.09 4.07
C TYR A 105 -12.69 -7.85 4.02
N SER A 106 -13.34 -8.13 2.89
CA SER A 106 -14.81 -7.99 2.75
C SER A 106 -15.61 -8.87 3.69
N TYR A 107 -14.99 -9.93 4.21
CA TYR A 107 -15.59 -10.87 5.18
C TYR A 107 -15.53 -10.37 6.63
N LEU A 108 -14.81 -9.28 6.91
CA LEU A 108 -14.77 -8.69 8.24
C LEU A 108 -15.96 -7.75 8.46
N GLN A 109 -16.37 -7.60 9.73
CA GLN A 109 -17.40 -6.64 10.12
C GLN A 109 -17.00 -5.20 9.75
N VAL A 110 -15.71 -4.88 9.88
CA VAL A 110 -15.11 -3.64 9.39
C VAL A 110 -14.12 -3.99 8.29
N PRO A 111 -14.50 -3.84 7.02
CA PRO A 111 -13.60 -4.16 5.90
C PRO A 111 -12.45 -3.16 5.79
N ALA A 112 -11.42 -3.53 5.02
CA ALA A 112 -10.30 -2.64 4.75
C ALA A 112 -10.76 -1.40 3.97
N ARG A 113 -10.34 -0.23 4.42
CA ARG A 113 -10.60 1.05 3.75
C ARG A 113 -9.75 1.22 2.49
N ALA A 114 -8.50 0.78 2.56
CA ALA A 114 -7.52 0.85 1.49
C ALA A 114 -6.50 -0.27 1.62
N THR A 115 -5.86 -0.62 0.52
CA THR A 115 -4.71 -1.51 0.47
C THR A 115 -3.53 -0.72 -0.09
N THR A 116 -2.40 -0.74 0.61
CA THR A 116 -1.15 -0.11 0.18
C THR A 116 -0.15 -1.19 -0.23
N LEU A 117 0.42 -1.04 -1.41
CA LEU A 117 1.42 -1.97 -1.99
C LEU A 117 2.72 -1.23 -2.29
#